data_4cab5822fd7bf5005a18626229fcbd84
#
_entry.id   4cab5822fd7bf5005a18626229fcbd84
#
_cell.length_a   1.000
_cell.length_b   1.000
_cell.length_c   1.000
_cell.angle_alpha   90.00
_cell.angle_beta   90.00
_cell.angle_gamma   90.00
#
_symmetry.space_group_name_H-M   'P 1'
#
loop_
_entity.id
_entity.type
_entity.pdbx_description
1 polymer ?
#
loop_
_entity_poly.entity_id
_entity_poly.type
_entity_poly.pdbx_seq_one_letter_code
_entity_poly.pdbx_strand_id
1 'polypeptide(L)'
;MATVWKWVVVLLMTACFALFILNFVIGLDRVPLPLARVMYNVGNSTLFILLYLFMLFLVLDVVALVLHFARPSVGEDMRMGFLRDSLPGTLCVLGFMVVLFTYANLHYLHKVRVPMEIDTKGKVTRSLKLVLMSDLHLGYHNSRAEFAKWVDKVNAEQPDLVLIAGDIIDISVRPLLEENVAEEFKRIKAPIYACLGNHEYYSGEPRAQKFYRDAGIHLLRDSVVTLPDYGNLTIIGRDDRTNGRRAPLSSPEGDTIAMPSATKTIEGPSGAVEETAPLLSGLALDGSFSILLDHQPYHLDRTAAAGIDFQFSGHTHYGQVWPISWIEDTIYECAYGSLTKGNTHFYVTSGIGIWGGKFRIGTQSEYVVLTLK
;
A
#
# COMPACT_ATOMS: atom_id res chain seq x y z
N MET A 1 -29.55 -1.73 35.55
CA MET A 1 -29.56 -1.76 34.06
C MET A 1 -28.26 -1.24 33.47
N ALA A 2 -27.69 -0.12 33.92
CA ALA A 2 -26.44 0.42 33.36
C ALA A 2 -25.25 -0.57 33.39
N THR A 3 -25.08 -1.38 34.41
CA THR A 3 -24.00 -2.35 34.55
C THR A 3 -24.06 -3.48 33.51
N VAL A 4 -25.25 -3.97 33.20
CA VAL A 4 -25.42 -5.07 32.22
C VAL A 4 -25.01 -4.61 30.82
N TRP A 5 -25.42 -3.41 30.41
CA TRP A 5 -25.04 -2.87 29.09
C TRP A 5 -23.53 -2.61 28.96
N LYS A 6 -22.86 -2.18 30.01
CA LYS A 6 -21.40 -2.06 30.04
C LYS A 6 -20.74 -3.41 29.74
N TRP A 7 -21.17 -4.46 30.39
CA TRP A 7 -20.64 -5.80 30.14
C TRP A 7 -20.95 -6.34 28.75
N VAL A 8 -22.14 -6.04 28.22
CA VAL A 8 -22.48 -6.41 26.83
C VAL A 8 -21.52 -5.74 25.83
N VAL A 9 -21.25 -4.44 25.99
CA VAL A 9 -20.30 -3.72 25.12
C VAL A 9 -18.89 -4.28 25.25
N VAL A 10 -18.42 -4.50 26.49
CA VAL A 10 -17.09 -5.07 26.73
C VAL A 10 -16.96 -6.45 26.10
N LEU A 11 -17.94 -7.34 26.31
CA LEU A 11 -17.93 -8.68 25.72
C LEU A 11 -17.94 -8.64 24.20
N LEU A 12 -18.75 -7.76 23.61
CA LEU A 12 -18.80 -7.58 22.16
C LEU A 12 -17.46 -7.11 21.60
N MET A 13 -16.87 -6.07 22.19
CA MET A 13 -15.56 -5.56 21.76
C MET A 13 -14.46 -6.61 21.96
N THR A 14 -14.48 -7.35 23.06
CA THR A 14 -13.55 -8.45 23.31
C THR A 14 -13.71 -9.56 22.26
N ALA A 15 -14.96 -9.93 21.92
CA ALA A 15 -15.23 -10.91 20.88
C ALA A 15 -14.74 -10.45 19.50
N CYS A 16 -14.99 -9.19 19.15
CA CYS A 16 -14.50 -8.60 17.90
C CYS A 16 -12.96 -8.55 17.86
N PHE A 17 -12.30 -8.20 18.97
CA PHE A 17 -10.85 -8.23 19.06
C PHE A 17 -10.29 -9.66 19.04
N ALA A 18 -11.00 -10.62 19.65
CA ALA A 18 -10.64 -12.03 19.58
C ALA A 18 -10.64 -12.54 18.12
N LEU A 19 -11.52 -12.03 17.25
CA LEU A 19 -11.50 -12.37 15.82
C LEU A 19 -10.19 -11.91 15.17
N PHE A 20 -9.63 -10.76 15.55
CA PHE A 20 -8.32 -10.33 15.07
C PHE A 20 -7.23 -11.35 15.44
N ILE A 21 -7.17 -11.79 16.68
CA ILE A 21 -6.20 -12.81 17.12
C ILE A 21 -6.44 -14.16 16.42
N LEU A 22 -7.70 -14.58 16.29
CA LEU A 22 -8.07 -15.83 15.63
C LEU A 22 -7.67 -15.88 14.16
N ASN A 23 -7.62 -14.74 13.46
CA ASN A 23 -7.11 -14.65 12.08
C ASN A 23 -5.69 -15.23 11.96
N PHE A 24 -4.83 -14.98 12.95
CA PHE A 24 -3.46 -15.49 12.98
C PHE A 24 -3.36 -16.92 13.50
N VAL A 25 -4.18 -17.28 14.49
CA VAL A 25 -4.09 -18.59 15.15
C VAL A 25 -4.68 -19.71 14.29
N ILE A 26 -5.87 -19.49 13.75
CA ILE A 26 -6.59 -20.52 12.97
C ILE A 26 -6.08 -20.54 11.51
N GLY A 27 -5.74 -19.38 10.97
CA GLY A 27 -5.45 -19.16 9.57
C GLY A 27 -6.73 -19.11 8.72
N LEU A 28 -6.95 -17.96 8.07
CA LEU A 28 -8.18 -17.69 7.31
C LEU A 28 -8.41 -18.65 6.15
N ASP A 29 -7.35 -19.26 5.63
CA ASP A 29 -7.42 -20.23 4.53
C ASP A 29 -8.13 -21.55 4.93
N ARG A 30 -8.33 -21.80 6.22
CA ARG A 30 -8.99 -23.01 6.75
C ARG A 30 -10.50 -22.83 6.97
N VAL A 31 -11.01 -21.61 6.80
CA VAL A 31 -12.43 -21.27 6.99
C VAL A 31 -13.10 -20.99 5.63
N PRO A 32 -14.41 -21.23 5.47
CA PRO A 32 -15.13 -20.82 4.25
C PRO A 32 -14.92 -19.33 3.94
N LEU A 33 -14.72 -19.00 2.67
CA LEU A 33 -14.37 -17.64 2.24
C LEU A 33 -15.30 -16.54 2.78
N PRO A 34 -16.65 -16.70 2.80
CA PRO A 34 -17.52 -15.67 3.38
C PRO A 34 -17.26 -15.42 4.88
N LEU A 35 -17.02 -16.50 5.64
CA LEU A 35 -16.71 -16.39 7.07
C LEU A 35 -15.33 -15.77 7.30
N ALA A 36 -14.31 -16.19 6.53
CA ALA A 36 -12.97 -15.62 6.57
C ALA A 36 -13.00 -14.11 6.31
N ARG A 37 -13.82 -13.64 5.36
CA ARG A 37 -14.03 -12.23 5.09
C ARG A 37 -14.64 -11.47 6.26
N VAL A 38 -15.65 -12.03 6.90
CA VAL A 38 -16.27 -11.43 8.09
C VAL A 38 -15.23 -11.35 9.21
N MET A 39 -14.51 -12.43 9.48
CA MET A 39 -13.47 -12.48 10.52
C MET A 39 -12.37 -11.45 10.24
N TYR A 40 -11.88 -11.38 9.01
CA TYR A 40 -10.86 -10.43 8.61
C TYR A 40 -11.32 -8.98 8.77
N ASN A 41 -12.48 -8.63 8.18
CA ASN A 41 -12.99 -7.27 8.21
C ASN A 41 -13.35 -6.80 9.61
N VAL A 42 -14.04 -7.61 10.40
CA VAL A 42 -14.43 -7.26 11.78
C VAL A 42 -13.20 -7.17 12.67
N GLY A 43 -12.33 -8.20 12.64
CA GLY A 43 -11.15 -8.23 13.49
C GLY A 43 -10.22 -7.03 13.24
N ASN A 44 -9.85 -6.80 11.99
CA ASN A 44 -8.94 -5.69 11.65
C ASN A 44 -9.59 -4.31 11.85
N SER A 45 -10.90 -4.15 11.56
CA SER A 45 -11.60 -2.90 11.83
C SER A 45 -11.63 -2.57 13.32
N THR A 46 -11.76 -3.58 14.17
CA THR A 46 -11.79 -3.41 15.62
C THR A 46 -10.50 -2.79 16.15
N LEU A 47 -9.35 -3.13 15.57
CA LEU A 47 -8.06 -2.55 15.96
C LEU A 47 -8.06 -1.02 15.83
N PHE A 48 -8.54 -0.51 14.68
CA PHE A 48 -8.63 0.93 14.45
C PHE A 48 -9.68 1.61 15.33
N ILE A 49 -10.83 0.94 15.53
CA ILE A 49 -11.88 1.45 16.42
C ILE A 49 -11.36 1.58 17.86
N LEU A 50 -10.64 0.58 18.36
CA LEU A 50 -10.03 0.61 19.69
C LEU A 50 -8.97 1.69 19.81
N LEU A 51 -8.14 1.89 18.79
CA LEU A 51 -7.15 2.98 18.75
C LEU A 51 -7.84 4.35 18.92
N TYR A 52 -8.88 4.62 18.16
CA TYR A 52 -9.58 5.91 18.23
C TYR A 52 -10.40 6.08 19.51
N LEU A 53 -10.99 5.00 20.03
CA LEU A 53 -11.62 5.03 21.37
C LEU A 53 -10.59 5.35 22.45
N PHE A 54 -9.42 4.71 22.42
CA PHE A 54 -8.34 5.00 23.34
C PHE A 54 -7.90 6.47 23.25
N MET A 55 -7.68 6.99 22.04
CA MET A 55 -7.31 8.39 21.84
C MET A 55 -8.39 9.35 22.34
N LEU A 56 -9.66 9.07 22.06
CA LEU A 56 -10.78 9.89 22.52
C LEU A 56 -10.82 9.96 24.05
N PHE A 57 -10.73 8.79 24.72
CA PHE A 57 -10.76 8.76 26.19
C PHE A 57 -9.50 9.41 26.79
N LEU A 58 -8.34 9.25 26.16
CA LEU A 58 -7.13 9.94 26.59
C LEU A 58 -7.29 11.46 26.55
N VAL A 59 -7.85 12.00 25.45
CA VAL A 59 -8.13 13.44 25.34
C VAL A 59 -9.12 13.89 26.41
N LEU A 60 -10.19 13.14 26.64
CA LEU A 60 -11.19 13.45 27.67
C LEU A 60 -10.57 13.42 29.09
N ASP A 61 -9.64 12.50 29.36
CA ASP A 61 -8.94 12.42 30.64
C ASP A 61 -7.99 13.60 30.84
N VAL A 62 -7.26 14.00 29.79
CA VAL A 62 -6.39 15.18 29.83
C VAL A 62 -7.23 16.45 30.08
N VAL A 63 -8.35 16.60 29.36
CA VAL A 63 -9.26 17.75 29.56
C VAL A 63 -9.80 17.76 30.99
N ALA A 64 -10.25 16.61 31.51
CA ALA A 64 -10.74 16.51 32.88
C ALA A 64 -9.66 16.85 33.92
N LEU A 65 -8.41 16.43 33.67
CA LEU A 65 -7.26 16.74 34.52
C LEU A 65 -6.96 18.25 34.53
N VAL A 66 -6.92 18.89 33.37
CA VAL A 66 -6.70 20.34 33.25
C VAL A 66 -7.81 21.12 33.98
N LEU A 67 -9.07 20.74 33.78
CA LEU A 67 -10.21 21.38 34.45
C LEU A 67 -10.19 21.17 35.95
N HIS A 68 -9.72 20.03 36.44
CA HIS A 68 -9.57 19.79 37.87
C HIS A 68 -8.63 20.80 38.54
N PHE A 69 -7.53 21.17 37.89
CA PHE A 69 -6.62 22.16 38.44
C PHE A 69 -7.07 23.60 38.17
N ALA A 70 -7.72 23.89 37.04
CA ALA A 70 -8.17 25.22 36.70
C ALA A 70 -9.48 25.62 37.38
N ARG A 71 -10.42 24.69 37.54
CA ARG A 71 -11.76 24.86 38.18
C ARG A 71 -12.21 23.55 38.82
N PRO A 72 -11.81 23.29 40.10
CA PRO A 72 -12.07 22.01 40.75
C PRO A 72 -13.55 21.59 40.77
N SER A 73 -14.47 22.55 40.99
CA SER A 73 -15.91 22.28 41.03
C SER A 73 -16.50 21.79 39.70
N VAL A 74 -15.97 22.28 38.58
CA VAL A 74 -16.40 21.86 37.21
C VAL A 74 -15.73 20.52 36.83
N GLY A 75 -14.48 20.32 37.29
CA GLY A 75 -13.71 19.12 36.97
C GLY A 75 -14.29 17.84 37.59
N GLU A 76 -14.89 17.91 38.79
CA GLU A 76 -15.51 16.74 39.41
C GLU A 76 -16.81 16.34 38.70
N ASP A 77 -17.66 17.27 38.36
CA ASP A 77 -18.91 17.00 37.61
C ASP A 77 -18.67 16.46 36.21
N MET A 78 -17.70 16.99 35.48
CA MET A 78 -17.32 16.48 34.15
C MET A 78 -16.57 15.14 34.19
N ARG A 79 -15.81 14.88 35.25
CA ARG A 79 -14.94 13.70 35.35
C ARG A 79 -15.71 12.39 35.34
N MET A 80 -16.88 12.34 35.95
CA MET A 80 -17.54 11.08 36.27
C MET A 80 -18.98 10.99 35.76
N GLY A 81 -19.65 12.11 35.54
CA GLY A 81 -21.08 12.07 35.37
C GLY A 81 -21.57 11.86 33.91
N PHE A 82 -21.15 12.71 32.98
CA PHE A 82 -21.81 12.75 31.67
C PHE A 82 -21.23 11.75 30.66
N LEU A 83 -19.94 11.76 30.42
CA LEU A 83 -19.35 10.96 29.31
C LEU A 83 -19.08 9.49 29.66
N ARG A 84 -18.82 9.18 30.94
CA ARG A 84 -18.43 7.82 31.36
C ARG A 84 -19.59 7.00 31.94
N ASP A 85 -20.54 7.63 32.62
CA ASP A 85 -21.55 6.91 33.38
C ASP A 85 -22.99 7.25 33.02
N SER A 86 -23.20 8.06 31.96
CA SER A 86 -24.55 8.40 31.49
C SER A 86 -24.87 7.77 30.14
N LEU A 87 -26.14 7.44 29.92
CA LEU A 87 -26.63 6.97 28.64
C LEU A 87 -26.42 8.03 27.53
N PRO A 88 -26.72 9.32 27.72
CA PRO A 88 -26.46 10.34 26.72
C PRO A 88 -24.98 10.43 26.34
N GLY A 89 -24.05 10.38 27.29
CA GLY A 89 -22.61 10.39 27.02
C GLY A 89 -22.18 9.18 26.22
N THR A 90 -22.65 7.97 26.56
CA THR A 90 -22.40 6.76 25.78
C THR A 90 -22.90 6.89 24.35
N LEU A 91 -24.11 7.42 24.16
CA LEU A 91 -24.69 7.64 22.84
C LEU A 91 -23.91 8.69 22.02
N CYS A 92 -23.40 9.75 22.67
CA CYS A 92 -22.52 10.73 22.02
C CYS A 92 -21.23 10.10 21.53
N VAL A 93 -20.55 9.29 22.35
CA VAL A 93 -19.32 8.58 21.96
C VAL A 93 -19.59 7.62 20.81
N LEU A 94 -20.63 6.80 20.92
CA LEU A 94 -21.00 5.87 19.84
C LEU A 94 -21.37 6.61 18.56
N GLY A 95 -22.15 7.66 18.64
CA GLY A 95 -22.52 8.48 17.50
C GLY A 95 -21.30 9.11 16.82
N PHE A 96 -20.38 9.65 17.59
CA PHE A 96 -19.12 10.19 17.09
C PHE A 96 -18.30 9.10 16.35
N MET A 97 -18.15 7.93 16.96
CA MET A 97 -17.41 6.82 16.34
C MET A 97 -18.06 6.33 15.04
N VAL A 98 -19.38 6.20 15.01
CA VAL A 98 -20.13 5.84 13.80
C VAL A 98 -19.91 6.87 12.69
N VAL A 99 -20.02 8.15 12.99
CA VAL A 99 -19.79 9.23 12.01
C VAL A 99 -18.35 9.21 11.52
N LEU A 100 -17.39 9.12 12.42
CA LEU A 100 -15.96 9.11 12.09
C LEU A 100 -15.60 7.93 11.17
N PHE A 101 -15.99 6.71 11.53
CA PHE A 101 -15.64 5.52 10.75
C PHE A 101 -16.46 5.38 9.47
N THR A 102 -17.67 5.93 9.42
CA THR A 102 -18.42 6.08 8.16
C THR A 102 -17.69 7.03 7.21
N TYR A 103 -17.28 8.21 7.70
CA TYR A 103 -16.46 9.14 6.93
C TYR A 103 -15.17 8.48 6.46
N ALA A 104 -14.45 7.82 7.35
CA ALA A 104 -13.18 7.15 7.05
C ALA A 104 -13.31 6.07 5.96
N ASN A 105 -14.41 5.30 6.00
CA ASN A 105 -14.70 4.30 4.98
C ASN A 105 -15.09 4.93 3.63
N LEU A 106 -15.94 5.95 3.63
CA LEU A 106 -16.30 6.68 2.41
C LEU A 106 -15.06 7.34 1.79
N HIS A 107 -14.16 7.87 2.63
CA HIS A 107 -12.91 8.48 2.18
C HIS A 107 -11.98 7.41 1.56
N TYR A 108 -11.88 6.22 2.16
CA TYR A 108 -11.17 5.09 1.55
C TYR A 108 -11.76 4.71 0.18
N LEU A 109 -13.08 4.67 0.02
CA LEU A 109 -13.73 4.29 -1.24
C LEU A 109 -13.49 5.32 -2.36
N HIS A 110 -13.24 6.58 -2.00
CA HIS A 110 -12.88 7.63 -2.94
C HIS A 110 -11.42 7.50 -3.36
N LYS A 111 -11.18 6.99 -4.58
CA LYS A 111 -9.83 6.87 -5.15
C LYS A 111 -9.44 8.17 -5.85
N VAL A 112 -8.43 8.84 -5.31
CA VAL A 112 -7.95 10.12 -5.83
C VAL A 112 -7.02 9.89 -7.02
N ARG A 113 -7.24 10.63 -8.09
CA ARG A 113 -6.37 10.70 -9.24
C ARG A 113 -5.29 11.75 -9.00
N VAL A 114 -4.02 11.36 -8.96
CA VAL A 114 -2.89 12.28 -8.79
C VAL A 114 -2.21 12.49 -10.16
N PRO A 115 -2.35 13.64 -10.81
CA PRO A 115 -1.63 13.95 -12.02
C PRO A 115 -0.18 14.31 -11.71
N MET A 116 0.77 13.76 -12.49
CA MET A 116 2.19 14.07 -12.40
C MET A 116 2.76 14.24 -13.80
N GLU A 117 3.68 15.18 -13.97
CA GLU A 117 4.39 15.39 -15.23
C GLU A 117 5.89 15.43 -14.97
N ILE A 118 6.66 14.75 -15.81
CA ILE A 118 8.13 14.79 -15.79
C ILE A 118 8.63 15.13 -17.20
N ASP A 119 9.45 16.19 -17.27
CA ASP A 119 10.24 16.49 -18.46
C ASP A 119 11.42 15.54 -18.53
N THR A 120 11.42 14.67 -19.54
CA THR A 120 12.46 13.66 -19.73
C THR A 120 13.73 14.20 -20.40
N LYS A 121 13.76 15.49 -20.71
CA LYS A 121 14.88 16.15 -21.40
C LYS A 121 15.25 15.45 -22.72
N GLY A 122 14.24 14.94 -23.42
CA GLY A 122 14.41 14.26 -24.71
C GLY A 122 14.85 12.79 -24.63
N LYS A 123 14.90 12.19 -23.42
CA LYS A 123 15.22 10.76 -23.27
C LYS A 123 14.10 9.85 -23.79
N VAL A 124 12.84 10.29 -23.77
CA VAL A 124 11.76 9.58 -24.46
C VAL A 124 11.47 10.24 -25.82
N THR A 125 11.23 9.41 -26.83
CA THR A 125 11.03 9.88 -28.23
C THR A 125 9.60 10.35 -28.51
N ARG A 126 8.66 10.07 -27.60
CA ARG A 126 7.26 10.51 -27.64
C ARG A 126 6.70 10.69 -26.24
N SER A 127 5.66 11.51 -26.11
CA SER A 127 4.96 11.60 -24.83
C SER A 127 4.30 10.27 -24.48
N LEU A 128 4.42 9.86 -23.22
CA LEU A 128 3.85 8.63 -22.65
C LEU A 128 2.96 8.96 -21.47
N LYS A 129 1.82 8.28 -21.37
CA LYS A 129 0.94 8.31 -20.22
C LYS A 129 1.01 6.98 -19.48
N LEU A 130 1.43 7.00 -18.24
CA LEU A 130 1.52 5.83 -17.39
C LEU A 130 0.54 5.94 -16.24
N VAL A 131 -0.10 4.82 -15.87
CA VAL A 131 -0.81 4.72 -14.60
C VAL A 131 0.06 3.94 -13.62
N LEU A 132 0.35 4.56 -12.48
CA LEU A 132 1.16 3.98 -11.41
C LEU A 132 0.27 3.65 -10.22
N MET A 133 0.40 2.45 -9.71
CA MET A 133 -0.34 1.96 -8.54
C MET A 133 0.60 1.22 -7.59
N SER A 134 0.20 1.10 -6.34
CA SER A 134 0.82 0.21 -5.35
C SER A 134 -0.23 -0.18 -4.31
N ASP A 135 0.09 -1.18 -3.49
CA ASP A 135 -0.69 -1.52 -2.30
C ASP A 135 -2.17 -1.80 -2.62
N LEU A 136 -2.40 -2.67 -3.60
CA LEU A 136 -3.75 -3.08 -3.96
C LEU A 136 -4.39 -3.93 -2.86
N HIS A 137 -3.58 -4.73 -2.17
CA HIS A 137 -4.00 -5.65 -1.11
C HIS A 137 -5.28 -6.40 -1.44
N LEU A 138 -5.32 -7.00 -2.64
CA LEU A 138 -6.45 -7.85 -3.04
C LEU A 138 -6.48 -9.10 -2.18
N GLY A 139 -7.66 -9.46 -1.67
CA GLY A 139 -7.75 -10.55 -0.73
C GLY A 139 -9.10 -10.66 -0.05
N TYR A 140 -9.08 -10.89 1.25
CA TYR A 140 -10.31 -11.08 2.03
C TYR A 140 -11.17 -9.82 2.10
N HIS A 141 -10.60 -8.64 2.11
CA HIS A 141 -11.35 -7.37 2.19
C HIS A 141 -11.48 -6.68 0.83
N ASN A 142 -10.39 -6.52 0.06
CA ASN A 142 -10.46 -5.93 -1.27
C ASN A 142 -10.84 -7.01 -2.29
N SER A 143 -12.12 -7.04 -2.63
CA SER A 143 -12.71 -8.08 -3.46
C SER A 143 -12.50 -7.84 -4.96
N ARG A 144 -12.74 -8.87 -5.77
CA ARG A 144 -12.80 -8.76 -7.23
C ARG A 144 -13.72 -7.63 -7.71
N ALA A 145 -14.90 -7.48 -7.10
CA ALA A 145 -15.88 -6.46 -7.50
C ALA A 145 -15.40 -5.03 -7.21
N GLU A 146 -14.58 -4.85 -6.17
CA GLU A 146 -13.94 -3.56 -5.89
C GLU A 146 -12.82 -3.29 -6.88
N PHE A 147 -11.97 -4.28 -7.12
CA PHE A 147 -10.88 -4.17 -8.09
C PHE A 147 -11.38 -3.90 -9.51
N ALA A 148 -12.50 -4.50 -9.92
CA ALA A 148 -13.13 -4.22 -11.21
C ALA A 148 -13.40 -2.72 -11.43
N LYS A 149 -13.82 -2.00 -10.38
CA LYS A 149 -14.01 -0.54 -10.44
C LYS A 149 -12.71 0.24 -10.59
N TRP A 150 -11.60 -0.29 -10.04
CA TRP A 150 -10.29 0.32 -10.21
C TRP A 150 -9.77 0.09 -11.64
N VAL A 151 -9.98 -1.11 -12.17
CA VAL A 151 -9.68 -1.43 -13.58
C VAL A 151 -10.41 -0.50 -14.54
N ASP A 152 -11.69 -0.22 -14.28
CA ASP A 152 -12.47 0.73 -15.09
C ASP A 152 -11.87 2.15 -15.03
N LYS A 153 -11.40 2.61 -13.85
CA LYS A 153 -10.71 3.90 -13.71
C LYS A 153 -9.39 3.93 -14.48
N VAL A 154 -8.57 2.87 -14.35
CA VAL A 154 -7.30 2.74 -15.09
C VAL A 154 -7.53 2.79 -16.60
N ASN A 155 -8.50 2.03 -17.10
CA ASN A 155 -8.80 2.01 -18.54
C ASN A 155 -9.38 3.35 -19.05
N ALA A 156 -10.08 4.11 -18.19
CA ALA A 156 -10.59 5.44 -18.53
C ALA A 156 -9.46 6.46 -18.75
N GLU A 157 -8.29 6.27 -18.12
CA GLU A 157 -7.10 7.08 -18.37
C GLU A 157 -6.46 6.82 -19.73
N GLN A 158 -6.75 5.68 -20.38
CA GLN A 158 -6.11 5.24 -21.62
C GLN A 158 -4.58 5.29 -21.55
N PRO A 159 -3.96 4.61 -20.57
CA PRO A 159 -2.53 4.65 -20.38
C PRO A 159 -1.81 3.86 -21.50
N ASP A 160 -0.57 4.25 -21.80
CA ASP A 160 0.35 3.44 -22.59
C ASP A 160 0.86 2.23 -21.81
N LEU A 161 1.10 2.40 -20.50
CA LEU A 161 1.60 1.37 -19.59
C LEU A 161 0.97 1.50 -18.21
N VAL A 162 0.88 0.38 -17.50
CA VAL A 162 0.52 0.32 -16.08
C VAL A 162 1.70 -0.24 -15.28
N LEU A 163 2.13 0.48 -14.26
CA LEU A 163 3.22 0.06 -13.38
C LEU A 163 2.70 -0.14 -11.96
N ILE A 164 3.08 -1.25 -11.32
CA ILE A 164 2.61 -1.57 -9.96
C ILE A 164 3.81 -1.84 -9.06
N ALA A 165 3.97 -1.00 -8.03
CA ALA A 165 5.07 -1.11 -7.09
C ALA A 165 4.72 -2.01 -5.89
N GLY A 166 4.40 -3.29 -6.15
CA GLY A 166 4.21 -4.33 -5.13
C GLY A 166 2.88 -4.30 -4.37
N ASP A 167 2.73 -5.24 -3.46
CA ASP A 167 1.58 -5.47 -2.59
C ASP A 167 0.26 -5.53 -3.36
N ILE A 168 0.25 -6.33 -4.45
CA ILE A 168 -0.97 -6.66 -5.19
C ILE A 168 -1.85 -7.60 -4.35
N ILE A 169 -1.22 -8.56 -3.68
CA ILE A 169 -1.86 -9.57 -2.85
C ILE A 169 -1.76 -9.13 -1.39
N ASP A 170 -2.82 -9.36 -0.60
CA ASP A 170 -2.75 -9.09 0.83
C ASP A 170 -2.02 -10.24 1.59
N ILE A 171 -2.73 -11.04 2.39
CA ILE A 171 -2.13 -12.09 3.22
C ILE A 171 -2.31 -13.50 2.63
N SER A 172 -3.11 -13.67 1.59
CA SER A 172 -3.37 -14.97 0.95
C SER A 172 -3.77 -14.82 -0.51
N VAL A 173 -3.25 -15.72 -1.34
CA VAL A 173 -3.63 -15.85 -2.76
C VAL A 173 -5.01 -16.51 -2.92
N ARG A 174 -5.48 -17.25 -1.90
CA ARG A 174 -6.72 -18.03 -1.99
C ARG A 174 -7.95 -17.23 -2.44
N PRO A 175 -8.27 -16.05 -1.85
CA PRO A 175 -9.41 -15.25 -2.29
C PRO A 175 -9.33 -14.85 -3.76
N LEU A 176 -8.14 -14.58 -4.26
CA LEU A 176 -7.90 -14.19 -5.64
C LEU A 176 -8.19 -15.35 -6.62
N LEU A 177 -7.81 -16.56 -6.22
CA LEU A 177 -8.07 -17.78 -7.02
C LEU A 177 -9.55 -18.14 -7.01
N GLU A 178 -10.19 -18.17 -5.83
CA GLU A 178 -11.61 -18.52 -5.71
C GLU A 178 -12.54 -17.52 -6.44
N GLU A 179 -12.16 -16.25 -6.50
CA GLU A 179 -12.91 -15.22 -7.22
C GLU A 179 -12.45 -14.99 -8.66
N ASN A 180 -11.42 -15.72 -9.10
CA ASN A 180 -10.86 -15.56 -10.45
C ASN A 180 -10.45 -14.10 -10.77
N VAL A 181 -9.72 -13.47 -9.84
CA VAL A 181 -9.30 -12.05 -9.93
C VAL A 181 -8.34 -11.82 -11.10
N ALA A 182 -7.60 -12.84 -11.51
CA ALA A 182 -6.69 -12.76 -12.67
C ALA A 182 -7.41 -12.26 -13.94
N GLU A 183 -8.68 -12.61 -14.14
CA GLU A 183 -9.47 -12.15 -15.29
C GLU A 183 -9.74 -10.64 -15.26
N GLU A 184 -9.77 -10.02 -14.06
CA GLU A 184 -9.93 -8.57 -13.97
C GLU A 184 -8.65 -7.84 -14.40
N PHE A 185 -7.47 -8.38 -14.09
CA PHE A 185 -6.20 -7.83 -14.60
C PHE A 185 -6.13 -7.87 -16.13
N LYS A 186 -6.61 -8.94 -16.76
CA LYS A 186 -6.66 -9.07 -18.22
C LYS A 186 -7.60 -8.06 -18.90
N ARG A 187 -8.51 -7.42 -18.15
CA ARG A 187 -9.34 -6.32 -18.66
C ARG A 187 -8.57 -5.01 -18.79
N ILE A 188 -7.41 -4.87 -18.13
CA ILE A 188 -6.53 -3.72 -18.31
C ILE A 188 -5.94 -3.81 -19.72
N LYS A 189 -6.14 -2.75 -20.52
CA LYS A 189 -5.79 -2.75 -21.94
C LYS A 189 -4.32 -2.52 -22.19
N ALA A 190 -3.65 -1.81 -21.29
CA ALA A 190 -2.22 -1.54 -21.38
C ALA A 190 -1.41 -2.68 -20.76
N PRO A 191 -0.18 -2.93 -21.20
CA PRO A 191 0.75 -3.86 -20.55
C PRO A 191 0.99 -3.46 -19.10
N ILE A 192 1.12 -4.48 -18.21
CA ILE A 192 1.32 -4.30 -16.79
C ILE A 192 2.71 -4.80 -16.41
N TYR A 193 3.53 -3.95 -15.80
CA TYR A 193 4.80 -4.32 -15.18
C TYR A 193 4.70 -4.10 -13.68
N ALA A 194 5.24 -5.03 -12.89
CA ALA A 194 5.16 -4.94 -11.43
C ALA A 194 6.43 -5.50 -10.77
N CYS A 195 6.79 -4.96 -9.61
CA CYS A 195 7.70 -5.62 -8.66
C CYS A 195 6.92 -6.35 -7.56
N LEU A 196 7.61 -7.09 -6.70
CA LEU A 196 7.03 -7.67 -5.49
C LEU A 196 7.06 -6.65 -4.35
N GLY A 197 6.07 -6.76 -3.43
CA GLY A 197 6.10 -6.14 -2.12
C GLY A 197 6.26 -7.19 -1.01
N ASN A 198 6.22 -6.77 0.24
CA ASN A 198 6.38 -7.68 1.38
C ASN A 198 5.17 -8.62 1.55
N HIS A 199 3.98 -8.20 1.14
CA HIS A 199 2.78 -9.04 1.26
C HIS A 199 2.78 -10.23 0.29
N GLU A 200 3.45 -10.17 -0.86
CA GLU A 200 3.67 -11.33 -1.70
C GLU A 200 4.46 -12.42 -0.98
N TYR A 201 5.41 -12.05 -0.10
CA TYR A 201 6.13 -13.00 0.74
C TYR A 201 5.25 -13.57 1.85
N TYR A 202 4.42 -12.75 2.49
CA TYR A 202 3.47 -13.20 3.54
C TYR A 202 2.40 -14.14 2.98
N SER A 203 1.95 -13.91 1.74
CA SER A 203 0.96 -14.74 1.07
C SER A 203 1.54 -16.02 0.44
N GLY A 204 2.87 -16.16 0.45
CA GLY A 204 3.59 -17.27 -0.17
C GLY A 204 4.07 -16.93 -1.57
N GLU A 205 5.30 -16.42 -1.66
CA GLU A 205 5.95 -15.86 -2.84
C GLU A 205 5.81 -16.74 -4.12
N PRO A 206 6.03 -18.07 -4.11
CA PRO A 206 5.86 -18.88 -5.33
C PRO A 206 4.41 -18.90 -5.86
N ARG A 207 3.41 -18.81 -4.97
CA ARG A 207 2.00 -18.74 -5.36
C ARG A 207 1.66 -17.35 -5.90
N ALA A 208 2.20 -16.30 -5.30
CA ALA A 208 2.08 -14.93 -5.77
C ALA A 208 2.64 -14.78 -7.19
N GLN A 209 3.85 -15.27 -7.45
CA GLN A 209 4.42 -15.25 -8.80
C GLN A 209 3.59 -16.02 -9.83
N LYS A 210 3.02 -17.18 -9.42
CA LYS A 210 2.10 -17.91 -10.30
C LYS A 210 0.87 -17.08 -10.63
N PHE A 211 0.29 -16.39 -9.63
CA PHE A 211 -0.85 -15.52 -9.84
C PHE A 211 -0.50 -14.37 -10.82
N TYR A 212 0.66 -13.73 -10.68
CA TYR A 212 1.11 -12.67 -11.60
C TYR A 212 1.15 -13.19 -13.05
N ARG A 213 1.74 -14.37 -13.28
CA ARG A 213 1.75 -14.99 -14.61
C ARG A 213 0.33 -15.26 -15.14
N ASP A 214 -0.54 -15.84 -14.32
CA ASP A 214 -1.92 -16.15 -14.68
C ASP A 214 -2.74 -14.88 -15.00
N ALA A 215 -2.41 -13.76 -14.33
CA ALA A 215 -3.01 -12.45 -14.52
C ALA A 215 -2.43 -11.65 -15.71
N GLY A 216 -1.37 -12.14 -16.36
CA GLY A 216 -0.69 -11.45 -17.46
C GLY A 216 0.15 -10.26 -17.02
N ILE A 217 0.63 -10.27 -15.78
CA ILE A 217 1.50 -9.24 -15.22
C ILE A 217 2.95 -9.62 -15.48
N HIS A 218 3.73 -8.70 -16.08
CA HIS A 218 5.17 -8.84 -16.25
C HIS A 218 5.86 -8.52 -14.92
N LEU A 219 6.27 -9.57 -14.21
CA LEU A 219 6.99 -9.42 -12.95
C LEU A 219 8.45 -9.08 -13.21
N LEU A 220 8.89 -7.97 -12.67
CA LEU A 220 10.30 -7.58 -12.59
C LEU A 220 10.80 -7.85 -11.17
N ARG A 221 11.78 -8.73 -11.06
CA ARG A 221 12.38 -9.13 -9.79
C ARG A 221 13.89 -9.07 -9.88
N ASP A 222 14.48 -8.02 -9.35
CA ASP A 222 15.88 -7.66 -9.56
C ASP A 222 16.24 -7.75 -11.04
N SER A 223 15.39 -7.18 -11.89
CA SER A 223 15.49 -7.27 -13.34
C SER A 223 15.12 -5.96 -14.03
N VAL A 224 15.51 -5.85 -15.29
CA VAL A 224 15.38 -4.66 -16.11
C VAL A 224 14.75 -5.04 -17.44
N VAL A 225 13.86 -4.21 -17.93
CA VAL A 225 13.30 -4.29 -19.27
C VAL A 225 13.41 -2.95 -19.97
N THR A 226 13.92 -2.95 -21.21
CA THR A 226 13.91 -1.78 -22.07
C THR A 226 12.82 -1.94 -23.11
N LEU A 227 12.02 -0.91 -23.30
CA LEU A 227 10.85 -0.87 -24.16
C LEU A 227 11.06 0.15 -25.30
N PRO A 228 11.68 -0.26 -26.43
CA PRO A 228 11.97 0.64 -27.56
C PRO A 228 10.71 1.27 -28.15
N ASP A 229 9.62 0.50 -28.26
CA ASP A 229 8.33 0.95 -28.81
C ASP A 229 7.64 2.01 -27.94
N TYR A 230 8.08 2.13 -26.68
CA TYR A 230 7.60 3.13 -25.71
C TYR A 230 8.62 4.27 -25.52
N GLY A 231 9.23 4.70 -26.62
CA GLY A 231 10.12 5.86 -26.60
C GLY A 231 11.46 5.60 -25.92
N ASN A 232 11.95 4.37 -25.94
CA ASN A 232 13.19 3.95 -25.26
C ASN A 232 13.12 4.05 -23.72
N LEU A 233 11.96 3.66 -23.17
CA LEU A 233 11.74 3.62 -21.71
C LEU A 233 12.40 2.37 -21.10
N THR A 234 13.11 2.54 -19.99
CA THR A 234 13.68 1.44 -19.20
C THR A 234 12.94 1.33 -17.87
N ILE A 235 12.38 0.15 -17.59
CA ILE A 235 11.71 -0.16 -16.32
C ILE A 235 12.59 -1.14 -15.56
N ILE A 236 12.83 -0.83 -14.31
CA ILE A 236 13.63 -1.63 -13.38
C ILE A 236 12.71 -2.05 -12.23
N GLY A 237 12.65 -3.34 -11.93
CA GLY A 237 11.92 -3.84 -10.76
C GLY A 237 12.87 -4.46 -9.76
N ARG A 238 12.79 -4.01 -8.52
CA ARG A 238 13.53 -4.61 -7.42
C ARG A 238 12.70 -5.65 -6.70
N ASP A 239 13.38 -6.68 -6.22
CA ASP A 239 12.78 -7.60 -5.26
C ASP A 239 12.54 -6.90 -3.92
N ASP A 240 11.58 -7.37 -3.13
CA ASP A 240 11.30 -6.75 -1.84
C ASP A 240 12.39 -7.05 -0.79
N ARG A 241 12.56 -6.15 0.15
CA ARG A 241 13.53 -6.27 1.24
C ARG A 241 13.27 -7.45 2.18
N THR A 242 12.06 -7.96 2.22
CA THR A 242 11.68 -9.17 2.94
C THR A 242 12.45 -10.38 2.44
N ASN A 243 12.88 -10.38 1.17
CA ASN A 243 13.87 -11.33 0.68
C ASN A 243 15.27 -10.93 1.15
N GLY A 244 15.80 -11.65 2.14
CA GLY A 244 17.17 -11.43 2.65
C GLY A 244 18.29 -11.70 1.62
N ARG A 245 17.97 -12.18 0.40
CA ARG A 245 18.89 -12.40 -0.72
C ARG A 245 18.76 -11.33 -1.81
N ARG A 246 18.01 -10.27 -1.56
CA ARG A 246 17.84 -9.16 -2.49
C ARG A 246 19.19 -8.60 -2.93
N ALA A 247 19.37 -8.37 -4.22
CA ALA A 247 20.59 -7.78 -4.77
C ALA A 247 20.86 -6.39 -4.17
N PRO A 248 22.08 -6.06 -3.75
CA PRO A 248 22.41 -4.73 -3.25
C PRO A 248 22.31 -3.69 -4.37
N LEU A 249 21.79 -2.50 -4.05
CA LEU A 249 22.02 -1.31 -4.85
C LEU A 249 23.51 -0.99 -4.73
N SER A 250 24.30 -1.04 -5.77
CA SER A 250 25.76 -0.84 -5.80
C SER A 250 26.44 -0.46 -4.48
N SER A 251 27.44 -1.22 -4.06
CA SER A 251 28.31 -0.83 -2.95
C SER A 251 29.29 0.25 -3.42
N PRO A 252 29.52 1.33 -2.65
CA PRO A 252 30.61 2.28 -2.92
C PRO A 252 31.98 1.67 -2.69
N GLU A 253 32.09 0.52 -2.04
CA GLU A 253 33.32 -0.18 -1.74
C GLU A 253 33.20 -1.65 -2.18
N GLY A 254 33.90 -1.96 -3.20
CA GLY A 254 34.46 -3.13 -3.84
C GLY A 254 34.34 -4.54 -3.26
N ASP A 255 33.24 -4.95 -2.62
CA ASP A 255 33.01 -6.34 -2.27
C ASP A 255 32.10 -6.99 -3.33
N THR A 256 32.74 -7.50 -4.37
CA THR A 256 32.12 -8.37 -5.36
C THR A 256 31.81 -9.73 -4.74
N ILE A 257 30.59 -9.91 -4.25
CA ILE A 257 30.05 -11.27 -4.08
C ILE A 257 29.61 -11.69 -5.47
N ALA A 258 30.39 -12.58 -6.08
CA ALA A 258 30.07 -13.21 -7.36
C ALA A 258 28.77 -14.01 -7.22
N MET A 259 27.69 -13.50 -7.80
CA MET A 259 26.45 -14.23 -8.01
C MET A 259 26.56 -15.04 -9.32
N PRO A 260 26.00 -16.24 -9.41
CA PRO A 260 26.07 -17.03 -10.64
C PRO A 260 25.34 -16.29 -11.76
N SER A 261 26.05 -16.07 -12.85
CA SER A 261 25.53 -15.58 -14.12
C SER A 261 24.46 -16.54 -14.64
N ALA A 262 23.21 -16.11 -14.58
CA ALA A 262 22.14 -16.75 -15.33
C ALA A 262 21.42 -15.64 -16.13
N THR A 263 21.97 -15.35 -17.28
CA THR A 263 21.28 -14.56 -18.31
C THR A 263 20.15 -15.42 -18.86
N LYS A 264 18.92 -15.08 -18.50
CA LYS A 264 17.74 -15.68 -19.12
C LYS A 264 17.01 -14.61 -19.88
N THR A 265 17.23 -14.56 -21.19
CA THR A 265 16.49 -13.70 -22.10
C THR A 265 15.07 -14.25 -22.23
N ILE A 266 14.07 -13.49 -21.78
CA ILE A 266 12.67 -13.79 -22.02
C ILE A 266 12.17 -12.79 -23.06
N GLU A 267 11.84 -13.28 -24.25
CA GLU A 267 11.19 -12.45 -25.26
C GLU A 267 9.76 -12.13 -24.81
N GLY A 268 9.50 -10.87 -24.47
CA GLY A 268 8.16 -10.36 -24.25
C GLY A 268 7.41 -10.18 -25.57
N PRO A 269 6.07 -9.98 -25.56
CA PRO A 269 5.24 -9.86 -26.76
C PRO A 269 5.58 -8.66 -27.64
N SER A 270 6.46 -7.77 -27.25
CA SER A 270 6.89 -6.57 -27.99
C SER A 270 8.40 -6.52 -28.31
N GLY A 271 9.11 -7.64 -28.25
CA GLY A 271 10.57 -7.66 -28.44
C GLY A 271 11.36 -7.06 -27.27
N ALA A 272 10.75 -6.96 -26.08
CA ALA A 272 11.41 -6.51 -24.88
C ALA A 272 12.45 -7.55 -24.40
N VAL A 273 13.64 -7.09 -24.05
CA VAL A 273 14.72 -7.92 -23.49
C VAL A 273 14.75 -7.72 -21.99
N GLU A 274 14.53 -8.80 -21.23
CA GLU A 274 14.68 -8.80 -19.78
C GLU A 274 16.08 -9.31 -19.40
N GLU A 275 16.85 -8.49 -18.69
CA GLU A 275 18.21 -8.81 -18.26
C GLU A 275 18.29 -8.90 -16.73
N THR A 276 18.69 -10.07 -16.22
CA THR A 276 18.95 -10.26 -14.79
C THR A 276 20.40 -9.89 -14.50
N ALA A 277 20.64 -8.72 -13.93
CA ALA A 277 21.99 -8.24 -13.58
C ALA A 277 22.12 -7.98 -12.08
N PRO A 278 23.33 -7.90 -11.52
CA PRO A 278 23.54 -7.21 -10.25
C PRO A 278 23.07 -5.77 -10.45
N LEU A 279 21.91 -5.49 -9.85
CA LEU A 279 21.09 -4.33 -10.19
C LEU A 279 21.85 -3.05 -9.94
N LEU A 280 21.89 -2.21 -10.94
CA LEU A 280 22.34 -0.83 -10.94
C LEU A 280 23.86 -0.59 -11.03
N SER A 281 24.72 -1.57 -10.73
CA SER A 281 26.15 -1.42 -11.00
C SER A 281 26.44 -1.86 -12.45
N GLY A 282 26.54 -0.91 -13.37
CA GLY A 282 26.88 -1.18 -14.77
C GLY A 282 25.71 -1.15 -15.75
N LEU A 283 24.51 -0.76 -15.30
CA LEU A 283 23.40 -0.45 -16.21
C LEU A 283 23.83 0.69 -17.16
N ALA A 284 24.01 0.36 -18.41
CA ALA A 284 24.12 1.36 -19.46
C ALA A 284 22.72 1.98 -19.67
N LEU A 285 22.36 2.96 -18.83
CA LEU A 285 21.11 3.74 -18.98
C LEU A 285 21.26 4.79 -20.08
N ASP A 286 22.26 4.65 -20.95
CA ASP A 286 22.67 5.63 -21.96
C ASP A 286 21.50 5.98 -22.88
N GLY A 287 20.98 7.18 -22.66
CA GLY A 287 19.93 7.79 -23.49
C GLY A 287 18.50 7.33 -23.22
N SER A 288 18.25 6.38 -22.32
CA SER A 288 16.89 5.97 -21.93
C SER A 288 16.39 6.71 -20.71
N PHE A 289 15.06 6.90 -20.59
CA PHE A 289 14.46 7.35 -19.34
C PHE A 289 14.19 6.12 -18.45
N SER A 290 14.72 6.15 -17.24
CA SER A 290 14.68 5.01 -16.31
C SER A 290 13.66 5.18 -15.19
N ILE A 291 12.78 4.18 -15.02
CA ILE A 291 11.82 4.11 -13.94
C ILE A 291 12.16 2.90 -13.05
N LEU A 292 12.40 3.15 -11.77
CA LEU A 292 12.60 2.11 -10.76
C LEU A 292 11.30 1.85 -10.00
N LEU A 293 10.85 0.61 -9.96
CA LEU A 293 9.83 0.12 -9.05
C LEU A 293 10.53 -0.54 -7.86
N ASP A 294 10.47 0.10 -6.70
CA ASP A 294 10.96 -0.43 -5.43
C ASP A 294 9.89 -0.21 -4.37
N HIS A 295 9.27 -1.30 -3.92
CA HIS A 295 8.09 -1.21 -3.06
C HIS A 295 8.32 -0.38 -1.81
N GLN A 296 9.42 -0.64 -1.07
CA GLN A 296 9.72 0.04 0.18
C GLN A 296 10.68 1.23 -0.04
N PRO A 297 10.31 2.49 0.32
CA PRO A 297 11.07 3.70 0.00
C PRO A 297 12.29 3.92 0.92
N TYR A 298 13.22 2.99 0.92
CA TYR A 298 14.48 3.10 1.67
C TYR A 298 15.67 3.40 0.77
N HIS A 299 16.69 4.03 1.34
CA HIS A 299 17.98 4.28 0.69
C HIS A 299 17.86 5.08 -0.63
N LEU A 300 17.04 6.12 -0.62
CA LEU A 300 16.80 6.97 -1.80
C LEU A 300 18.09 7.61 -2.35
N ASP A 301 19.09 7.85 -1.49
CA ASP A 301 20.42 8.33 -1.90
C ASP A 301 21.10 7.39 -2.89
N ARG A 302 20.96 6.08 -2.69
CA ARG A 302 21.59 5.07 -3.55
C ARG A 302 20.94 5.03 -4.93
N THR A 303 19.63 5.21 -4.99
CA THR A 303 18.90 5.32 -6.25
C THR A 303 19.33 6.57 -7.01
N ALA A 304 19.46 7.70 -6.31
CA ALA A 304 19.94 8.95 -6.90
C ALA A 304 21.39 8.81 -7.40
N ALA A 305 22.28 8.18 -6.60
CA ALA A 305 23.67 7.92 -6.99
C ALA A 305 23.80 6.98 -8.20
N ALA A 306 22.83 6.07 -8.39
CA ALA A 306 22.76 5.16 -9.53
C ALA A 306 22.30 5.86 -10.83
N GLY A 307 21.88 7.12 -10.79
CA GLY A 307 21.46 7.90 -11.95
C GLY A 307 20.08 7.53 -12.50
N ILE A 308 19.23 6.92 -11.68
CA ILE A 308 17.83 6.64 -12.03
C ILE A 308 17.06 7.94 -12.17
N ASP A 309 16.22 8.06 -13.19
CA ASP A 309 15.45 9.28 -13.44
C ASP A 309 14.22 9.39 -12.55
N PHE A 310 13.51 8.27 -12.33
CA PHE A 310 12.32 8.26 -11.48
C PHE A 310 12.20 6.97 -10.67
N GLN A 311 11.89 7.07 -9.38
CA GLN A 311 11.51 5.92 -8.53
C GLN A 311 10.08 6.08 -8.05
N PHE A 312 9.30 4.99 -8.16
CA PHE A 312 7.95 4.87 -7.63
C PHE A 312 7.91 3.78 -6.55
N SER A 313 7.36 4.14 -5.39
CA SER A 313 7.29 3.29 -4.19
C SER A 313 5.90 3.37 -3.53
N GLY A 314 5.58 2.38 -2.72
CA GLY A 314 4.38 2.30 -1.88
C GLY A 314 4.72 2.00 -0.41
N HIS A 315 4.12 0.95 0.15
CA HIS A 315 4.40 0.34 1.46
C HIS A 315 3.91 1.13 2.67
N THR A 316 4.16 2.43 2.72
CA THR A 316 3.91 3.24 3.93
C THR A 316 2.42 3.45 4.20
N HIS A 317 1.58 3.37 3.16
CA HIS A 317 0.17 3.80 3.21
C HIS A 317 -0.03 5.20 3.77
N TYR A 318 1.06 5.92 4.00
CA TYR A 318 1.14 7.13 4.81
C TYR A 318 0.46 6.93 6.18
N GLY A 319 0.76 5.80 6.82
CA GLY A 319 0.19 5.39 8.10
C GLY A 319 -1.29 5.05 8.07
N GLN A 320 -1.98 5.14 6.93
CA GLN A 320 -3.40 4.82 6.73
C GLN A 320 -4.38 5.70 7.50
N VAL A 321 -4.16 5.90 8.80
CA VAL A 321 -4.98 6.74 9.69
C VAL A 321 -4.10 7.63 10.57
N TRP A 322 -4.51 8.89 10.74
CA TRP A 322 -3.87 9.80 11.68
C TRP A 322 -3.99 9.23 13.12
N PRO A 323 -2.97 9.31 14.00
CA PRO A 323 -1.69 10.02 13.83
C PRO A 323 -0.54 9.12 13.35
N ILE A 324 -0.81 7.93 12.82
CA ILE A 324 0.25 7.00 12.39
C ILE A 324 1.13 7.62 11.30
N SER A 325 0.57 8.51 10.46
CA SER A 325 1.34 9.27 9.46
C SER A 325 2.52 10.04 10.06
N TRP A 326 2.42 10.56 11.28
CA TRP A 326 3.53 11.23 11.96
C TRP A 326 4.66 10.27 12.33
N ILE A 327 4.33 9.01 12.59
CA ILE A 327 5.33 7.96 12.85
C ILE A 327 6.04 7.63 11.55
N GLU A 328 5.32 7.50 10.44
CA GLU A 328 5.89 7.27 9.11
C GLU A 328 6.87 8.39 8.71
N ASP A 329 6.51 9.66 8.95
CA ASP A 329 7.37 10.81 8.68
C ASP A 329 8.67 10.80 9.51
N THR A 330 8.73 10.04 10.61
CA THR A 330 9.96 9.88 11.41
C THR A 330 10.79 8.68 10.96
N ILE A 331 10.19 7.70 10.30
CA ILE A 331 10.85 6.46 9.86
C ILE A 331 11.44 6.62 8.46
N TYR A 332 10.69 7.24 7.55
CA TYR A 332 11.05 7.35 6.14
C TYR A 332 11.51 8.76 5.79
N GLU A 333 12.54 8.86 4.97
CA GLU A 333 12.98 10.13 4.40
C GLU A 333 11.90 10.79 3.52
N CYS A 334 11.10 9.96 2.85
CA CYS A 334 9.90 10.34 2.13
C CYS A 334 8.83 9.30 2.43
N ALA A 335 7.93 9.61 3.35
CA ALA A 335 6.83 8.71 3.71
C ALA A 335 5.67 8.79 2.70
N TYR A 336 5.50 9.94 2.03
CA TYR A 336 4.43 10.19 1.08
C TYR A 336 4.74 11.36 0.15
N GLY A 337 4.26 11.29 -1.08
CA GLY A 337 4.35 12.37 -2.05
C GLY A 337 5.67 12.40 -2.81
N SER A 338 6.02 13.57 -3.32
CA SER A 338 7.18 13.77 -4.20
C SER A 338 8.42 14.21 -3.43
N LEU A 339 9.58 13.67 -3.83
CA LEU A 339 10.91 14.14 -3.41
C LEU A 339 11.80 14.21 -4.66
N THR A 340 12.77 15.14 -4.66
CA THR A 340 13.79 15.20 -5.72
C THR A 340 15.17 15.23 -5.08
N LYS A 341 16.06 14.35 -5.54
CA LYS A 341 17.47 14.30 -5.13
C LYS A 341 18.37 14.34 -6.37
N GLY A 342 19.10 15.42 -6.55
CA GLY A 342 19.86 15.63 -7.78
C GLY A 342 18.95 15.67 -9.01
N ASN A 343 19.16 14.72 -9.94
CA ASN A 343 18.34 14.57 -11.15
C ASN A 343 17.24 13.47 -11.00
N THR A 344 17.18 12.80 -9.86
CA THR A 344 16.22 11.71 -9.63
C THR A 344 14.95 12.25 -8.97
N HIS A 345 13.82 11.93 -9.56
CA HIS A 345 12.50 12.17 -8.98
C HIS A 345 12.02 10.95 -8.24
N PHE A 346 11.37 11.14 -7.12
CA PHE A 346 10.76 10.09 -6.30
C PHE A 346 9.29 10.39 -6.08
N TYR A 347 8.47 9.36 -6.05
CA TYR A 347 7.11 9.47 -5.57
C TYR A 347 6.77 8.24 -4.73
N VAL A 348 6.37 8.49 -3.48
CA VAL A 348 5.87 7.47 -2.56
C VAL A 348 4.36 7.62 -2.47
N THR A 349 3.62 6.61 -2.94
CA THR A 349 2.16 6.64 -2.92
C THR A 349 1.61 6.10 -1.60
N SER A 350 0.45 6.62 -1.20
CA SER A 350 -0.32 6.04 -0.08
C SER A 350 -1.12 4.79 -0.45
N GLY A 351 -1.04 4.35 -1.72
CA GLY A 351 -1.71 3.15 -2.22
C GLY A 351 -3.15 3.35 -2.66
N ILE A 352 -3.59 2.58 -3.66
CA ILE A 352 -4.97 2.57 -4.14
C ILE A 352 -5.87 1.71 -3.26
N GLY A 353 -5.33 0.61 -2.75
CA GLY A 353 -5.94 -0.26 -1.75
C GLY A 353 -5.51 0.08 -0.34
N ILE A 354 -5.61 -0.90 0.53
CA ILE A 354 -5.30 -0.78 1.96
C ILE A 354 -5.26 -2.18 2.57
N TRP A 355 -4.45 -2.39 3.60
CA TRP A 355 -4.51 -3.61 4.40
C TRP A 355 -5.39 -3.42 5.64
N GLY A 356 -5.90 -4.51 6.21
CA GLY A 356 -6.65 -4.46 7.46
C GLY A 356 -8.02 -3.78 7.34
N GLY A 357 -8.28 -2.76 8.17
CA GLY A 357 -9.57 -2.06 8.17
C GLY A 357 -9.67 -1.03 7.06
N LYS A 358 -10.81 -0.97 6.37
CA LYS A 358 -11.06 -0.06 5.24
C LYS A 358 -11.32 1.39 5.68
N PHE A 359 -10.31 2.04 6.23
CA PHE A 359 -10.41 3.39 6.78
C PHE A 359 -9.24 4.27 6.32
N ARG A 360 -9.55 5.50 5.93
CA ARG A 360 -8.60 6.58 5.67
C ARG A 360 -8.97 7.79 6.48
N ILE A 361 -8.07 8.23 7.37
CA ILE A 361 -8.25 9.43 8.20
C ILE A 361 -6.96 10.25 8.14
N GLY A 362 -7.03 11.44 7.55
CA GLY A 362 -5.85 12.29 7.33
C GLY A 362 -4.92 11.82 6.21
N THR A 363 -5.26 10.73 5.52
CA THR A 363 -4.54 10.15 4.37
C THR A 363 -5.56 9.82 3.28
N GLN A 364 -5.14 9.48 2.07
CA GLN A 364 -6.05 9.18 0.97
C GLN A 364 -5.70 7.86 0.27
N SER A 365 -6.65 7.29 -0.48
CA SER A 365 -6.37 6.23 -1.44
C SER A 365 -6.19 6.84 -2.82
N GLU A 366 -5.12 6.48 -3.54
CA GLU A 366 -4.79 7.16 -4.78
C GLU A 366 -4.19 6.24 -5.84
N TYR A 367 -4.22 6.72 -7.08
CA TYR A 367 -3.40 6.24 -8.18
C TYR A 367 -2.79 7.44 -8.91
N VAL A 368 -1.58 7.25 -9.42
CA VAL A 368 -0.84 8.34 -10.08
C VAL A 368 -0.98 8.19 -11.59
N VAL A 369 -1.22 9.30 -12.28
CA VAL A 369 -1.22 9.38 -13.75
C VAL A 369 -0.01 10.22 -14.15
N LEU A 370 1.06 9.52 -14.51
CA LEU A 370 2.34 10.12 -14.88
C LEU A 370 2.36 10.36 -16.39
N THR A 371 2.64 11.60 -16.77
CA THR A 371 2.93 11.98 -18.16
C THR A 371 4.43 12.26 -18.31
N LEU A 372 5.09 11.49 -19.15
CA LEU A 372 6.46 11.76 -19.60
C LEU A 372 6.40 12.61 -20.88
N LYS A 373 7.20 13.70 -20.90
CA LYS A 373 7.26 14.63 -22.04
C LYS A 373 8.69 14.78 -22.56
#